data_1696d633f7eddddd10c0bb71a7770a2c
#
_entry.id   1696d633f7eddddd10c0bb71a7770a2c
#
_cell.length_a   1.000
_cell.length_b   1.000
_cell.length_c   1.000
_cell.angle_alpha   90.00
_cell.angle_beta   90.00
_cell.angle_gamma   90.00
#
_symmetry.space_group_name_H-M   'P 1'
#
loop_
_entity.id
_entity.type
_entity.pdbx_description
1 polymer ?
#
loop_
_entity_poly.entity_id
_entity_poly.type
_entity_poly.pdbx_seq_one_letter_code
_entity_poly.pdbx_strand_id
1 'polypeptide(L)'
;MPPTPRRAATRGRTRRRVRKNIAIGQAHIKTSFNNTIVSLTDAEGNVIAWESAGSAGFKGSRKSTPFAAQVTADACARKGMEHGLQKVEVFVKGPGSGRETAIRSLQAAGLEILGVKDVTPQAHIGVRPKKRRRV
;
A
#
# COMPACT_ATOMS: atom_id res chain seq x y z
N MET A 1 -27.61 22.62 -27.39
CA MET A 1 -27.25 22.29 -27.05
C MET A 1 -26.63 22.04 -26.05
N PRO A 2 -26.51 21.86 -25.41
CA PRO A 2 -25.83 21.71 -24.30
C PRO A 2 -25.36 20.44 -23.87
N PRO A 3 -24.92 19.66 -24.59
CA PRO A 3 -24.40 18.42 -24.13
C PRO A 3 -23.13 18.55 -23.35
N THR A 4 -22.44 19.61 -23.58
CA THR A 4 -21.16 19.79 -22.97
C THR A 4 -21.19 19.80 -21.45
N PRO A 5 -22.07 20.53 -20.84
CA PRO A 5 -22.09 20.54 -19.38
C PRO A 5 -22.39 19.18 -18.80
N ARG A 6 -23.25 18.48 -19.46
CA ARG A 6 -23.57 17.16 -18.99
C ARG A 6 -22.39 16.27 -19.00
N ARG A 7 -21.63 16.35 -20.04
CA ARG A 7 -20.50 15.49 -20.17
C ARG A 7 -19.50 15.75 -19.06
N ALA A 8 -19.27 16.99 -18.78
CA ALA A 8 -18.37 17.34 -17.71
C ALA A 8 -18.85 16.79 -16.38
N ALA A 9 -20.12 16.92 -16.12
CA ALA A 9 -20.66 16.38 -14.88
C ALA A 9 -20.52 14.88 -14.82
N THR A 10 -20.70 14.23 -15.94
CA THR A 10 -20.56 12.80 -15.98
C THR A 10 -19.14 12.37 -15.65
N ARG A 11 -18.17 13.06 -16.21
CA ARG A 11 -16.81 12.75 -15.90
C ARG A 11 -16.52 12.93 -14.42
N GLY A 12 -17.01 13.97 -13.84
CA GLY A 12 -16.84 14.20 -12.42
C GLY A 12 -17.41 13.07 -11.60
N ARG A 13 -18.56 12.61 -11.99
CA ARG A 13 -19.17 11.50 -11.25
C ARG A 13 -18.40 10.22 -11.41
N THR A 14 -17.96 9.92 -12.59
CA THR A 14 -17.25 8.67 -12.81
C THR A 14 -15.93 8.62 -12.07
N ARG A 15 -15.34 9.79 -11.83
CA ARG A 15 -14.09 9.80 -11.08
C ARG A 15 -14.29 9.83 -9.59
N ARG A 16 -15.52 10.04 -9.13
CA ARG A 16 -15.75 9.93 -7.71
C ARG A 16 -15.53 8.52 -7.27
N ARG A 17 -14.87 8.39 -6.18
CA ARG A 17 -14.64 7.07 -5.63
C ARG A 17 -15.92 6.49 -5.12
N VAL A 18 -16.15 5.25 -5.51
CA VAL A 18 -17.23 4.49 -4.94
C VAL A 18 -16.73 3.97 -3.61
N ARG A 19 -17.44 4.30 -2.54
CA ARG A 19 -17.07 3.76 -1.23
C ARG A 19 -17.44 2.29 -1.18
N LYS A 20 -16.47 1.50 -0.84
CA LYS A 20 -16.68 0.07 -0.66
C LYS A 20 -16.83 -0.20 0.81
N ASN A 21 -17.89 -0.86 1.21
CA ASN A 21 -18.09 -1.21 2.62
C ASN A 21 -17.39 -2.51 2.92
N ILE A 22 -16.09 -2.44 3.12
CA ILE A 22 -15.27 -3.61 3.38
C ILE A 22 -14.71 -3.48 4.79
N ALA A 23 -15.21 -4.28 5.70
CA ALA A 23 -14.79 -4.23 7.11
C ALA A 23 -13.47 -4.97 7.34
N ILE A 24 -13.27 -6.07 6.64
CA ILE A 24 -12.09 -6.91 6.79
C ILE A 24 -11.36 -6.98 5.46
N GLY A 25 -10.07 -6.74 5.49
CA GLY A 25 -9.27 -6.78 4.28
C GLY A 25 -7.85 -7.22 4.56
N GLN A 26 -6.98 -6.94 3.60
CA GLN A 26 -5.58 -7.29 3.68
C GLN A 26 -4.74 -6.05 3.47
N ALA A 27 -3.62 -5.98 4.18
CA ALA A 27 -2.63 -4.93 3.98
C ALA A 27 -1.37 -5.59 3.44
N HIS A 28 -0.95 -5.16 2.26
CA HIS A 28 0.25 -5.68 1.64
C HIS A 28 1.32 -4.60 1.72
N ILE A 29 2.38 -4.89 2.46
CA ILE A 29 3.48 -3.96 2.65
C ILE A 29 4.68 -4.52 1.91
N LYS A 30 5.11 -3.82 0.87
CA LYS A 30 6.31 -4.19 0.13
C LYS A 30 7.38 -3.18 0.43
N THR A 31 8.47 -3.65 0.99
CA THR A 31 9.61 -2.79 1.31
C THR A 31 10.83 -3.21 0.52
N SER A 32 11.68 -2.24 0.23
CA SER A 32 12.98 -2.49 -0.35
C SER A 32 13.95 -1.53 0.32
N PHE A 33 15.21 -1.61 -0.06
CA PHE A 33 16.18 -0.67 0.49
C PHE A 33 15.95 0.76 0.00
N ASN A 34 15.12 0.94 -1.03
CA ASN A 34 14.89 2.24 -1.63
C ASN A 34 13.47 2.78 -1.48
N ASN A 35 12.52 1.96 -1.05
CA ASN A 35 11.12 2.41 -1.06
C ASN A 35 10.25 1.55 -0.15
N THR A 36 9.06 2.06 0.13
CA THR A 36 8.02 1.33 0.86
C THR A 36 6.70 1.58 0.14
N ILE A 37 5.98 0.51 -0.14
CA ILE A 37 4.66 0.59 -0.79
C ILE A 37 3.67 -0.16 0.10
N VAL A 38 2.56 0.49 0.40
CA VAL A 38 1.48 -0.11 1.19
C VAL A 38 0.23 -0.15 0.35
N SER A 39 -0.38 -1.32 0.27
CA SER A 39 -1.63 -1.50 -0.47
C SER A 39 -2.66 -2.13 0.46
N LEU A 40 -3.84 -1.57 0.50
CA LEU A 40 -4.96 -2.15 1.25
C LEU A 40 -5.92 -2.77 0.25
N THR A 41 -6.29 -3.99 0.52
CA THR A 41 -7.16 -4.75 -0.37
C THR A 41 -8.34 -5.33 0.40
N ASP A 42 -9.33 -5.83 -0.34
CA ASP A 42 -10.39 -6.61 0.29
C ASP A 42 -9.89 -8.05 0.51
N ALA A 43 -10.77 -8.90 1.01
CA ALA A 43 -10.39 -10.28 1.31
C ALA A 43 -10.03 -11.08 0.06
N GLU A 44 -10.47 -10.63 -1.10
CA GLU A 44 -10.20 -11.31 -2.36
C GLU A 44 -8.93 -10.81 -3.04
N GLY A 45 -8.33 -9.74 -2.53
CA GLY A 45 -7.11 -9.21 -3.09
C GLY A 45 -7.30 -8.00 -4.00
N ASN A 46 -8.51 -7.50 -4.14
CA ASN A 46 -8.75 -6.31 -4.96
C ASN A 46 -8.33 -5.06 -4.21
N VAL A 47 -7.47 -4.25 -4.82
CA VAL A 47 -6.92 -3.06 -4.17
C VAL A 47 -8.00 -2.00 -3.98
N ILE A 48 -8.13 -1.51 -2.76
CA ILE A 48 -9.05 -0.41 -2.46
C ILE A 48 -8.31 0.89 -2.19
N ALA A 49 -7.08 0.82 -1.74
CA ALA A 49 -6.25 2.00 -1.51
C ALA A 49 -4.78 1.59 -1.55
N TRP A 50 -3.94 2.50 -2.02
CA TRP A 50 -2.50 2.27 -2.00
C TRP A 50 -1.77 3.58 -1.80
N GLU A 51 -0.56 3.48 -1.29
CA GLU A 51 0.31 4.63 -1.12
C GLU A 51 1.74 4.16 -1.17
N SER A 52 2.63 5.01 -1.63
CA SER A 52 4.05 4.71 -1.61
C SER A 52 4.79 5.91 -1.04
N ALA A 53 6.05 5.70 -0.68
CA ALA A 53 6.86 6.80 -0.16
C ALA A 53 6.97 7.92 -1.21
N GLY A 54 7.03 7.55 -2.49
CA GLY A 54 7.05 8.54 -3.55
C GLY A 54 5.77 9.33 -3.67
N SER A 55 4.62 8.68 -3.58
CA SER A 55 3.34 9.37 -3.65
C SER A 55 3.06 10.19 -2.39
N ALA A 56 3.70 9.86 -1.28
CA ALA A 56 3.59 10.63 -0.04
C ALA A 56 4.49 11.87 -0.03
N GLY A 57 5.27 12.08 -1.08
CA GLY A 57 6.09 13.28 -1.21
C GLY A 57 7.58 13.10 -0.96
N PHE A 58 8.04 11.90 -0.64
CA PHE A 58 9.46 11.65 -0.43
C PHE A 58 10.16 11.40 -1.75
N LYS A 59 11.42 11.81 -1.84
CA LYS A 59 12.20 11.67 -3.06
C LYS A 59 13.56 11.06 -2.75
N GLY A 60 14.08 10.29 -3.69
CA GLY A 60 15.42 9.74 -3.61
C GLY A 60 15.60 8.85 -2.40
N SER A 61 16.71 9.02 -1.71
CA SER A 61 17.04 8.17 -0.56
C SER A 61 16.10 8.36 0.62
N ARG A 62 15.32 9.41 0.65
CA ARG A 62 14.37 9.63 1.74
C ARG A 62 13.22 8.64 1.72
N LYS A 63 12.95 8.02 0.57
CA LYS A 63 11.89 7.03 0.45
C LYS A 63 12.16 5.76 1.25
N SER A 64 13.40 5.52 1.61
CA SER A 64 13.76 4.29 2.33
C SER A 64 13.78 4.47 3.86
N THR A 65 13.46 5.65 4.36
CA THR A 65 13.53 5.91 5.79
C THR A 65 12.32 5.33 6.53
N PRO A 66 12.48 4.97 7.81
CA PRO A 66 11.32 4.55 8.61
C PRO A 66 10.25 5.62 8.72
N PHE A 67 10.65 6.89 8.75
CA PHE A 67 9.69 7.98 8.79
C PHE A 67 8.82 8.00 7.53
N ALA A 68 9.43 7.77 6.36
CA ALA A 68 8.68 7.70 5.11
C ALA A 68 7.69 6.54 5.15
N ALA A 69 8.08 5.39 5.70
CA ALA A 69 7.19 4.26 5.84
C ALA A 69 6.01 4.60 6.75
N GLN A 70 6.28 5.32 7.83
CA GLN A 70 5.25 5.74 8.76
C GLN A 70 4.22 6.64 8.08
N VAL A 71 4.67 7.65 7.36
CA VAL A 71 3.78 8.58 6.67
C VAL A 71 2.98 7.86 5.59
N THR A 72 3.65 6.98 4.85
CA THR A 72 3.01 6.21 3.79
C THR A 72 1.90 5.32 4.34
N ALA A 73 2.20 4.58 5.40
CA ALA A 73 1.22 3.67 5.99
C ALA A 73 0.04 4.43 6.59
N ASP A 74 0.31 5.54 7.25
CA ASP A 74 -0.74 6.36 7.84
C ASP A 74 -1.67 6.92 6.76
N ALA A 75 -1.11 7.44 5.68
CA ALA A 75 -1.92 7.97 4.57
C ALA A 75 -2.76 6.86 3.93
N CYS A 76 -2.17 5.70 3.73
CA CYS A 76 -2.88 4.57 3.14
C CYS A 76 -4.01 4.09 4.06
N ALA A 77 -3.76 4.03 5.36
CA ALA A 77 -4.76 3.60 6.33
C ALA A 77 -5.96 4.54 6.33
N ARG A 78 -5.72 5.84 6.25
CA ARG A 78 -6.81 6.81 6.20
C ARG A 78 -7.67 6.62 4.96
N LYS A 79 -7.03 6.38 3.82
CA LYS A 79 -7.77 6.11 2.58
C LYS A 79 -8.59 4.83 2.69
N GLY A 80 -8.03 3.79 3.28
CA GLY A 80 -8.74 2.53 3.47
C GLY A 80 -9.92 2.67 4.40
N MET A 81 -9.76 3.45 5.47
CA MET A 81 -10.85 3.64 6.42
C MET A 81 -12.02 4.41 5.81
N GLU A 82 -11.79 5.22 4.78
CA GLU A 82 -12.88 5.86 4.05
C GLU A 82 -13.78 4.84 3.39
N HIS A 83 -13.26 3.65 3.09
CA HIS A 83 -14.03 2.57 2.51
C HIS A 83 -14.57 1.60 3.57
N GLY A 84 -14.51 1.99 4.84
CA GLY A 84 -15.07 1.20 5.92
C GLY A 84 -14.14 0.13 6.48
N LEU A 85 -12.89 0.11 6.07
CA LEU A 85 -11.95 -0.91 6.51
C LEU A 85 -11.67 -0.75 8.00
N GLN A 86 -11.78 -1.84 8.76
CA GLN A 86 -11.58 -1.85 10.20
C GLN A 86 -10.49 -2.82 10.64
N LYS A 87 -10.43 -3.98 10.00
CA LYS A 87 -9.50 -5.03 10.37
C LYS A 87 -8.73 -5.47 9.15
N VAL A 88 -7.44 -5.74 9.33
CA VAL A 88 -6.59 -6.17 8.23
C VAL A 88 -5.68 -7.30 8.67
N GLU A 89 -5.41 -8.20 7.74
CA GLU A 89 -4.35 -9.17 7.87
C GLU A 89 -3.16 -8.63 7.08
N VAL A 90 -1.99 -8.56 7.71
CA VAL A 90 -0.83 -7.91 7.12
C VAL A 90 0.09 -8.93 6.47
N PHE A 91 0.48 -8.66 5.23
CA PHE A 91 1.45 -9.46 4.49
C PHE A 91 2.63 -8.55 4.17
N VAL A 92 3.79 -8.89 4.73
CA VAL A 92 5.00 -8.10 4.56
C VAL A 92 5.93 -8.79 3.60
N LYS A 93 6.50 -8.04 2.67
CA LYS A 93 7.35 -8.58 1.64
C LYS A 93 8.58 -7.69 1.46
N GLY A 94 9.76 -8.32 1.45
CA GLY A 94 11.00 -7.64 1.16
C GLY A 94 11.76 -7.13 2.37
N PRO A 95 13.03 -6.80 2.19
CA PRO A 95 13.84 -6.23 3.26
C PRO A 95 13.58 -4.74 3.37
N GLY A 96 14.09 -4.13 4.39
CA GLY A 96 14.01 -2.68 4.54
C GLY A 96 13.66 -2.29 5.95
N SER A 97 14.01 -1.07 6.31
CA SER A 97 13.80 -0.56 7.65
C SER A 97 12.35 -0.19 7.92
N GLY A 98 11.52 -0.11 6.88
CA GLY A 98 10.14 0.33 7.04
C GLY A 98 9.14 -0.73 7.42
N ARG A 99 9.57 -2.00 7.53
CA ARG A 99 8.63 -3.10 7.75
C ARG A 99 7.81 -2.93 9.02
N GLU A 100 8.49 -2.87 10.15
CA GLU A 100 7.80 -2.76 11.43
C GLU A 100 7.13 -1.42 11.62
N THR A 101 7.76 -0.36 11.14
CA THR A 101 7.21 0.97 11.26
C THR A 101 5.89 1.09 10.51
N ALA A 102 5.81 0.50 9.31
CA ALA A 102 4.58 0.52 8.55
C ALA A 102 3.45 -0.22 9.28
N ILE A 103 3.76 -1.39 9.85
CA ILE A 103 2.77 -2.16 10.60
C ILE A 103 2.26 -1.36 11.80
N ARG A 104 3.16 -0.75 12.55
CA ARG A 104 2.79 0.07 13.70
C ARG A 104 1.94 1.25 13.30
N SER A 105 2.26 1.85 12.17
CA SER A 105 1.51 3.01 11.70
C SER A 105 0.10 2.65 11.28
N LEU A 106 -0.10 1.49 10.66
CA LEU A 106 -1.43 1.01 10.34
C LEU A 106 -2.26 0.83 11.60
N GLN A 107 -1.65 0.26 12.64
CA GLN A 107 -2.33 0.05 13.89
C GLN A 107 -2.63 1.38 14.60
N ALA A 108 -1.68 2.29 14.59
CA ALA A 108 -1.86 3.60 15.20
C ALA A 108 -2.93 4.42 14.52
N ALA A 109 -3.13 4.22 13.22
CA ALA A 109 -4.15 4.95 12.48
C ALA A 109 -5.57 4.47 12.79
N GLY A 110 -5.70 3.32 13.42
CA GLY A 110 -7.00 2.80 13.82
C GLY A 110 -7.39 1.45 13.25
N LEU A 111 -6.55 0.85 12.42
CA LEU A 111 -6.81 -0.46 11.88
C LEU A 111 -6.41 -1.55 12.89
N GLU A 112 -7.25 -2.54 13.06
CA GLU A 112 -6.92 -3.68 13.90
C GLU A 112 -6.15 -4.70 13.08
N ILE A 113 -5.01 -5.12 13.60
CA ILE A 113 -4.17 -6.10 12.91
C ILE A 113 -4.57 -7.49 13.38
N LEU A 114 -5.05 -8.30 12.46
CA LEU A 114 -5.46 -9.67 12.77
C LEU A 114 -4.28 -10.62 12.82
N GLY A 115 -3.27 -10.37 12.03
CA GLY A 115 -2.08 -11.20 11.99
C GLY A 115 -1.07 -10.63 11.02
N VAL A 116 0.18 -11.04 11.15
CA VAL A 116 1.26 -10.59 10.29
C VAL A 116 1.95 -11.81 9.70
N LYS A 117 2.10 -11.83 8.38
CA LYS A 117 2.80 -12.89 7.67
C LYS A 117 3.91 -12.30 6.82
N ASP A 118 5.05 -12.94 6.84
CA ASP A 118 6.16 -12.56 5.96
C ASP A 118 6.07 -13.41 4.71
N VAL A 119 5.86 -12.78 3.57
CA VAL A 119 5.70 -13.47 2.29
C VAL A 119 6.84 -13.14 1.34
N THR A 120 7.99 -12.75 1.89
CA THR A 120 9.16 -12.46 1.08
C THR A 120 9.51 -13.68 0.23
N PRO A 121 9.61 -13.53 -1.10
CA PRO A 121 9.90 -14.68 -1.95
C PRO A 121 11.33 -15.15 -1.76
N GLN A 122 11.49 -16.44 -1.68
CA GLN A 122 12.80 -17.09 -1.62
C GLN A 122 12.87 -18.12 -2.72
N ALA A 123 13.95 -18.09 -3.49
CA ALA A 123 14.13 -19.08 -4.53
C ALA A 123 14.38 -20.44 -3.88
N HIS A 124 13.56 -21.41 -4.24
CA HIS A 124 13.70 -22.78 -3.78
C HIS A 124 14.34 -23.58 -4.90
N ILE A 125 15.64 -23.41 -5.09
CA ILE A 125 16.43 -23.97 -6.19
C ILE A 125 16.16 -23.26 -7.53
N GLY A 126 15.28 -22.67 -7.87
CA GLY A 126 14.87 -21.94 -9.06
C GLY A 126 15.93 -21.75 -10.14
N VAL A 127 15.67 -20.79 -11.02
CA VAL A 127 16.56 -20.48 -12.13
C VAL A 127 17.82 -19.80 -11.62
N ARG A 128 18.94 -20.17 -12.19
CA ARG A 128 20.23 -19.58 -11.84
C ARG A 128 20.19 -18.07 -12.11
N PRO A 129 20.55 -17.23 -11.13
CA PRO A 129 20.58 -15.79 -11.36
C PRO A 129 21.72 -15.38 -12.28
N LYS A 130 21.63 -14.19 -12.80
CA LYS A 130 22.67 -13.62 -13.61
C LYS A 130 23.98 -13.53 -12.83
N LYS A 131 25.08 -13.74 -13.52
CA LYS A 131 26.39 -13.51 -12.94
C LYS A 131 26.58 -12.04 -12.65
N ARG A 132 27.43 -11.76 -11.66
CA ARG A 132 27.82 -10.39 -11.41
C ARG A 132 28.50 -9.81 -12.63
N ARG A 133 28.22 -8.55 -12.87
CA ARG A 133 28.87 -7.84 -13.95
C ARG A 133 30.34 -7.70 -13.63
N ARG A 134 31.18 -7.93 -14.62
CA ARG A 134 32.59 -7.60 -14.49
C ARG A 134 32.74 -6.09 -14.56
N VAL A 135 33.55 -5.56 -13.71
CA VAL A 135 33.80 -4.14 -13.64
C VAL A 135 35.19 -3.82 -14.09
#